data_ec9793da13ee4a88ac68a2f6a1a45bce
#
_entry.id   ec9793da13ee4a88ac68a2f6a1a45bce
#
_cell.length_a   1.000
_cell.length_b   1.000
_cell.length_c   1.000
_cell.angle_alpha   90.00
_cell.angle_beta   90.00
_cell.angle_gamma   90.00
#
_symmetry.space_group_name_H-M   'P 1'
#
loop_
_entity.id
_entity.type
_entity.pdbx_description
1 polymer ?
#
loop_
_entity_poly.entity_id
_entity_poly.type
_entity_poly.pdbx_seq_one_letter_code
_entity_poly.pdbx_strand_id
1 'polypeptide(L)'
;MGIPTSGLRAQDPLYADALAVLQPGFGGTTAPEWVRRTVAQGLLSVALYGRNCKDSEQVAALTSELRKENPDILVAIDEEGGDVTRLEVMGGSSWPGSLALGAIDDLAVTRDVARELGHSLAACGVNFNWAPSADVNANPDNPVIGVRAFGADTQLCARHTAAWVEGLQSVGVAACAKHFPGHGDTAVDSHLGLPSIEVSETVLRERDLIPFQAAIDQDVKAVMTAHIMVNALDTEHPATLSRRVLTSLLRAPKSEGGLGYDGLIVTDGIEMGAIARTYGVARGTVLAIAAGADAICTGGDSFGEDTVIDLAGAIVDAVHSGELPEERLVDAASRVRALSAWTAEQAHPDGRRAPDASVGLAAARQALRVTRGAQHDAVTGPVQVATFSPEANCAAGAETPWGAAAAIGELLPGSGQETYSSDQATADGTDVLVAKVLGAAGERRTVAVVRDAHRHPWMAEALTALVTARPDTIVVEMGVPQAEPTGALHIATFGAAPVCGRAAAEVIAGR
;
A
#
# COMPACT_ATOMS: atom_id res chain seq x y z
N MET A 1 -12.30 24.03 39.20
CA MET A 1 -11.41 22.86 39.26
C MET A 1 -12.23 21.68 38.75
N GLY A 2 -12.13 21.42 37.44
CA GLY A 2 -12.72 20.24 36.82
C GLY A 2 -11.82 19.04 37.11
N ILE A 3 -12.38 17.97 37.61
CA ILE A 3 -11.72 16.66 37.69
C ILE A 3 -11.36 16.28 36.25
N PRO A 4 -10.14 15.83 36.00
CA PRO A 4 -9.80 15.36 34.63
C PRO A 4 -10.76 14.23 34.26
N THR A 5 -11.60 14.44 33.26
CA THR A 5 -12.59 13.47 32.75
C THR A 5 -11.95 12.16 32.28
N SER A 6 -10.65 12.15 31.99
CA SER A 6 -9.86 10.98 31.56
C SER A 6 -9.78 9.87 32.62
N GLY A 7 -9.68 10.21 33.93
CA GLY A 7 -9.55 9.20 34.98
C GLY A 7 -10.84 8.43 35.30
N LEU A 8 -12.04 9.02 35.06
CA LEU A 8 -13.32 8.36 35.26
C LEU A 8 -13.67 7.43 34.06
N ARG A 9 -13.28 7.78 32.85
CA ARG A 9 -13.54 6.96 31.67
C ARG A 9 -12.72 5.67 31.66
N ALA A 10 -11.49 5.68 32.17
CA ALA A 10 -10.65 4.48 32.27
C ALA A 10 -11.16 3.41 33.24
N GLN A 11 -12.16 3.75 34.08
CA GLN A 11 -12.86 2.81 35.01
C GLN A 11 -14.13 2.22 34.38
N ASP A 12 -14.56 2.68 33.22
CA ASP A 12 -15.71 2.15 32.50
C ASP A 12 -15.39 0.75 31.95
N PRO A 13 -16.23 -0.27 32.14
CA PRO A 13 -16.02 -1.62 31.64
C PRO A 13 -15.92 -1.68 30.10
N LEU A 14 -16.52 -0.73 29.39
CA LEU A 14 -16.46 -0.64 27.93
C LEU A 14 -15.14 -0.04 27.40
N TYR A 15 -14.34 0.60 28.28
CA TYR A 15 -13.13 1.30 27.83
C TYR A 15 -12.07 0.37 27.25
N ALA A 16 -11.95 -0.85 27.79
CA ALA A 16 -11.02 -1.85 27.26
C ALA A 16 -11.44 -2.32 25.84
N ASP A 17 -12.75 -2.47 25.59
CA ASP A 17 -13.26 -2.81 24.25
C ASP A 17 -13.09 -1.62 23.28
N ALA A 18 -13.30 -0.38 23.76
CA ALA A 18 -13.06 0.82 22.98
C ALA A 18 -11.58 0.99 22.59
N LEU A 19 -10.64 0.63 23.48
CA LEU A 19 -9.21 0.59 23.14
C LEU A 19 -8.89 -0.56 22.18
N ALA A 20 -9.49 -1.72 22.36
CA ALA A 20 -9.23 -2.91 21.56
C ALA A 20 -9.51 -2.70 20.07
N VAL A 21 -10.49 -1.86 19.72
CA VAL A 21 -10.87 -1.57 18.33
C VAL A 21 -10.02 -0.48 17.66
N LEU A 22 -9.10 0.17 18.38
CA LEU A 22 -8.23 1.20 17.83
C LEU A 22 -6.91 0.60 17.35
N GLN A 23 -6.38 1.09 16.21
CA GLN A 23 -5.08 0.76 15.66
C GLN A 23 -4.26 2.04 15.45
N PRO A 24 -3.74 2.66 16.53
CA PRO A 24 -3.02 3.92 16.41
C PRO A 24 -1.61 3.73 15.87
N GLY A 25 -1.21 4.66 14.99
CA GLY A 25 0.19 4.95 14.74
C GLY A 25 0.79 5.81 15.85
N PHE A 26 2.12 5.92 15.85
CA PHE A 26 2.87 6.77 16.78
C PHE A 26 4.14 7.31 16.12
N GLY A 27 4.79 8.29 16.76
CA GLY A 27 6.05 8.85 16.30
C GLY A 27 7.26 8.12 16.89
N GLY A 28 8.37 8.10 16.13
CA GLY A 28 9.65 7.59 16.58
C GLY A 28 9.87 6.09 16.31
N THR A 29 11.12 5.66 16.55
CA THR A 29 11.62 4.29 16.26
C THR A 29 11.66 3.38 17.49
N THR A 30 11.14 3.84 18.62
CA THR A 30 10.98 3.08 19.87
C THR A 30 9.56 3.24 20.37
N ALA A 31 9.04 2.30 21.16
CA ALA A 31 7.71 2.36 21.72
C ALA A 31 7.61 3.50 22.75
N PRO A 32 6.83 4.58 22.49
CA PRO A 32 6.63 5.63 23.48
C PRO A 32 5.99 5.09 24.76
N GLU A 33 6.27 5.73 25.89
CA GLU A 33 5.72 5.29 27.18
C GLU A 33 4.19 5.24 27.18
N TRP A 34 3.54 6.21 26.52
CA TRP A 34 2.09 6.22 26.42
C TRP A 34 1.55 5.01 25.64
N VAL A 35 2.21 4.58 24.56
CA VAL A 35 1.81 3.39 23.80
C VAL A 35 1.90 2.16 24.69
N ARG A 36 3.03 1.95 25.37
CA ARG A 36 3.22 0.81 26.27
C ARG A 36 2.16 0.77 27.37
N ARG A 37 1.89 1.92 27.99
CA ARG A 37 0.84 2.05 29.01
C ARG A 37 -0.56 1.72 28.47
N THR A 38 -0.89 2.20 27.27
CA THR A 38 -2.21 1.95 26.66
C THR A 38 -2.34 0.49 26.23
N VAL A 39 -1.26 -0.15 25.75
CA VAL A 39 -1.22 -1.60 25.47
C VAL A 39 -1.52 -2.39 26.76
N ALA A 40 -0.90 -2.04 27.88
CA ALA A 40 -1.18 -2.68 29.17
C ALA A 40 -2.62 -2.43 29.67
N GLN A 41 -3.31 -1.41 29.16
CA GLN A 41 -4.71 -1.07 29.48
C GLN A 41 -5.75 -1.71 28.55
N GLY A 42 -5.34 -2.41 27.48
CA GLY A 42 -6.26 -3.10 26.58
C GLY A 42 -6.15 -2.75 25.09
N LEU A 43 -5.24 -1.85 24.70
CA LEU A 43 -4.94 -1.65 23.27
C LEU A 43 -4.34 -2.95 22.68
N LEU A 44 -4.99 -3.49 21.65
CA LEU A 44 -4.62 -4.79 21.07
C LEU A 44 -3.84 -4.65 19.76
N SER A 45 -3.76 -3.47 19.18
CA SER A 45 -3.13 -3.27 17.89
C SER A 45 -2.42 -1.92 17.80
N VAL A 46 -1.30 -1.87 17.10
CA VAL A 46 -0.60 -0.64 16.70
C VAL A 46 -0.23 -0.70 15.23
N ALA A 47 -0.08 0.47 14.61
CA ALA A 47 0.30 0.64 13.21
C ALA A 47 1.71 1.22 13.10
N LEU A 48 2.55 0.60 12.26
CA LEU A 48 3.88 1.11 11.90
C LEU A 48 3.83 1.76 10.51
N TYR A 49 4.47 2.90 10.40
CA TYR A 49 4.65 3.67 9.17
C TYR A 49 6.15 3.85 8.88
N GLY A 50 6.52 4.40 7.72
CA GLY A 50 7.93 4.64 7.36
C GLY A 50 8.74 5.35 8.45
N ARG A 51 8.13 6.32 9.16
CA ARG A 51 8.76 7.04 10.30
C ARG A 51 9.13 6.17 11.50
N ASN A 52 8.58 4.96 11.58
CA ASN A 52 8.90 3.99 12.65
C ASN A 52 9.96 2.97 12.23
N CYS A 53 10.37 2.95 10.96
CA CYS A 53 11.22 1.93 10.38
C CYS A 53 12.55 2.55 9.92
N LYS A 54 13.64 2.12 10.55
CA LYS A 54 15.00 2.43 10.14
C LYS A 54 15.64 1.24 9.42
N ASP A 55 15.53 0.07 10.04
CA ASP A 55 16.00 -1.22 9.55
C ASP A 55 15.29 -2.35 10.30
N SER A 56 15.40 -3.56 9.80
CA SER A 56 14.72 -4.74 10.36
C SER A 56 15.12 -5.05 11.82
N GLU A 57 16.35 -4.79 12.21
CA GLU A 57 16.83 -5.02 13.59
C GLU A 57 16.17 -4.03 14.57
N GLN A 58 16.08 -2.76 14.18
CA GLN A 58 15.41 -1.75 14.99
C GLN A 58 13.91 -2.05 15.11
N VAL A 59 13.22 -2.45 14.02
CA VAL A 59 11.79 -2.83 14.07
C VAL A 59 11.58 -4.05 14.96
N ALA A 60 12.47 -5.07 14.91
CA ALA A 60 12.40 -6.22 15.79
C ALA A 60 12.56 -5.83 17.28
N ALA A 61 13.43 -4.87 17.58
CA ALA A 61 13.57 -4.34 18.94
C ALA A 61 12.29 -3.62 19.39
N LEU A 62 11.73 -2.76 18.53
CA LEU A 62 10.48 -2.04 18.79
C LEU A 62 9.31 -3.00 19.06
N THR A 63 9.10 -3.99 18.22
CA THR A 63 8.01 -4.98 18.39
C THR A 63 8.21 -5.85 19.62
N SER A 64 9.48 -6.14 19.98
CA SER A 64 9.83 -6.84 21.22
C SER A 64 9.46 -6.03 22.46
N GLU A 65 9.65 -4.69 22.43
CA GLU A 65 9.23 -3.81 23.52
C GLU A 65 7.72 -3.83 23.72
N LEU A 66 6.95 -3.76 22.63
CA LEU A 66 5.48 -3.82 22.66
C LEU A 66 4.99 -5.15 23.24
N ARG A 67 5.61 -6.27 22.88
CA ARG A 67 5.24 -7.61 23.37
C ARG A 67 5.57 -7.87 24.84
N LYS A 68 6.39 -7.06 25.46
CA LYS A 68 6.58 -7.12 26.93
C LYS A 68 5.31 -6.69 27.68
N GLU A 69 4.55 -5.76 27.10
CA GLU A 69 3.30 -5.28 27.69
C GLU A 69 2.10 -6.20 27.33
N ASN A 70 2.06 -6.68 26.06
CA ASN A 70 1.08 -7.65 25.58
C ASN A 70 1.74 -8.60 24.54
N PRO A 71 1.98 -9.88 24.87
CA PRO A 71 2.61 -10.84 23.97
C PRO A 71 1.83 -11.07 22.67
N ASP A 72 0.52 -10.89 22.69
CA ASP A 72 -0.38 -11.17 21.57
C ASP A 72 -0.75 -9.91 20.77
N ILE A 73 -0.01 -8.79 20.97
CA ILE A 73 -0.29 -7.54 20.26
C ILE A 73 -0.19 -7.70 18.75
N LEU A 74 -1.17 -7.15 18.03
CA LEU A 74 -1.12 -6.97 16.59
C LEU A 74 -0.23 -5.78 16.24
N VAL A 75 0.76 -6.03 15.40
CA VAL A 75 1.62 -4.98 14.83
C VAL A 75 1.34 -4.94 13.35
N ALA A 76 0.63 -3.89 12.92
CA ALA A 76 0.19 -3.70 11.55
C ALA A 76 1.16 -2.83 10.76
N ILE A 77 1.24 -3.05 9.43
CA ILE A 77 2.10 -2.29 8.52
C ILE A 77 1.51 -2.32 7.10
N ASP A 78 1.83 -1.30 6.27
CA ASP A 78 1.65 -1.33 4.82
C ASP A 78 2.91 -1.85 4.13
N GLU A 79 3.00 -3.12 3.89
CA GLU A 79 4.11 -3.71 3.13
C GLU A 79 3.54 -4.46 1.93
N GLU A 80 3.27 -3.72 0.84
CA GLU A 80 2.72 -4.28 -0.40
C GLU A 80 3.80 -4.88 -1.29
N GLY A 81 5.06 -4.50 -1.04
CA GLY A 81 6.16 -4.65 -1.99
C GLY A 81 6.09 -3.58 -3.10
N GLY A 82 7.07 -3.58 -3.99
CA GLY A 82 7.12 -2.58 -5.05
C GLY A 82 7.25 -1.16 -4.51
N ASP A 83 6.34 -0.30 -4.94
CA ASP A 83 6.37 1.13 -4.64
C ASP A 83 5.91 1.46 -3.21
N VAL A 84 5.19 0.53 -2.54
CA VAL A 84 4.67 0.71 -1.19
C VAL A 84 5.39 -0.22 -0.23
N THR A 85 6.39 0.30 0.45
CA THR A 85 7.14 -0.36 1.51
C THR A 85 7.31 0.59 2.69
N ARG A 86 7.17 0.06 3.91
CA ARG A 86 7.45 0.78 5.15
C ARG A 86 8.67 0.19 5.85
N LEU A 87 8.80 -1.13 5.81
CA LEU A 87 9.95 -1.82 6.41
C LEU A 87 11.26 -1.44 5.72
N GLU A 88 11.26 -1.32 4.41
CA GLU A 88 12.42 -0.98 3.59
C GLU A 88 12.37 0.47 3.06
N VAL A 89 11.66 1.38 3.75
CA VAL A 89 11.45 2.76 3.32
C VAL A 89 12.74 3.50 2.95
N MET A 90 13.83 3.26 3.66
CA MET A 90 15.12 3.92 3.43
C MET A 90 15.89 3.39 2.23
N GLY A 91 15.66 2.14 1.84
CA GLY A 91 16.39 1.47 0.75
C GLY A 91 15.53 1.21 -0.49
N GLY A 92 14.22 1.30 -0.35
CA GLY A 92 13.24 0.82 -1.32
C GLY A 92 13.07 -0.69 -1.29
N SER A 93 11.95 -1.18 -1.81
CA SER A 93 11.55 -2.58 -1.67
C SER A 93 12.48 -3.55 -2.40
N SER A 94 12.83 -4.64 -1.71
CA SER A 94 13.49 -5.83 -2.28
C SER A 94 12.51 -6.73 -3.05
N TRP A 95 11.21 -6.42 -3.02
CA TRP A 95 10.13 -7.20 -3.63
C TRP A 95 9.48 -6.40 -4.76
N PRO A 96 9.19 -7.00 -5.94
CA PRO A 96 8.39 -6.35 -6.97
C PRO A 96 6.94 -6.18 -6.49
N GLY A 97 6.26 -5.13 -6.98
CA GLY A 97 4.86 -4.85 -6.66
C GLY A 97 3.87 -5.72 -7.43
N SER A 98 2.59 -5.53 -7.12
CA SER A 98 1.49 -6.34 -7.65
C SER A 98 1.41 -6.33 -9.18
N LEU A 99 1.60 -5.16 -9.84
CA LEU A 99 1.53 -5.08 -11.29
C LEU A 99 2.63 -5.91 -11.98
N ALA A 100 3.85 -5.93 -11.41
CA ALA A 100 4.94 -6.76 -11.91
C ALA A 100 4.59 -8.26 -11.78
N LEU A 101 4.00 -8.67 -10.65
CA LEU A 101 3.54 -10.05 -10.45
C LEU A 101 2.41 -10.43 -11.42
N GLY A 102 1.44 -9.52 -11.64
CA GLY A 102 0.39 -9.70 -12.64
C GLY A 102 0.93 -9.79 -14.08
N ALA A 103 1.99 -9.03 -14.40
CA ALA A 103 2.63 -9.09 -15.71
C ALA A 103 3.37 -10.42 -15.99
N ILE A 104 3.84 -11.10 -14.94
CA ILE A 104 4.41 -12.46 -15.01
C ILE A 104 3.29 -13.48 -15.23
N ASP A 105 2.15 -13.29 -14.54
CA ASP A 105 1.00 -14.19 -14.52
C ASP A 105 1.34 -15.63 -14.13
N ASP A 106 2.21 -15.78 -13.12
CA ASP A 106 2.54 -17.06 -12.49
C ASP A 106 2.19 -17.01 -11.00
N LEU A 107 1.17 -17.79 -10.60
CA LEU A 107 0.68 -17.80 -9.23
C LEU A 107 1.69 -18.40 -8.23
N ALA A 108 2.59 -19.28 -8.68
CA ALA A 108 3.64 -19.80 -7.82
C ALA A 108 4.66 -18.70 -7.48
N VAL A 109 5.03 -17.88 -8.45
CA VAL A 109 5.91 -16.74 -8.23
C VAL A 109 5.26 -15.72 -7.28
N THR A 110 3.98 -15.42 -7.47
CA THR A 110 3.24 -14.49 -6.57
C THR A 110 3.20 -15.03 -5.14
N ARG A 111 2.88 -16.32 -4.96
CA ARG A 111 2.87 -16.97 -3.65
C ARG A 111 4.25 -16.95 -2.99
N ASP A 112 5.31 -17.21 -3.76
CA ASP A 112 6.68 -17.26 -3.24
C ASP A 112 7.17 -15.87 -2.82
N VAL A 113 6.90 -14.82 -3.62
CA VAL A 113 7.22 -13.43 -3.26
C VAL A 113 6.46 -13.01 -2.00
N ALA A 114 5.16 -13.27 -1.92
CA ALA A 114 4.35 -12.95 -0.73
C ALA A 114 4.83 -13.69 0.53
N ARG A 115 5.26 -14.96 0.38
CA ARG A 115 5.83 -15.75 1.48
C ARG A 115 7.16 -15.17 1.97
N GLU A 116 8.07 -14.80 1.07
CA GLU A 116 9.36 -14.23 1.45
C GLU A 116 9.23 -12.83 2.05
N LEU A 117 8.32 -11.99 1.52
CA LEU A 117 7.94 -10.73 2.14
C LEU A 117 7.35 -10.99 3.55
N GLY A 118 6.51 -12.02 3.69
CA GLY A 118 5.98 -12.44 4.99
C GLY A 118 7.08 -12.84 5.98
N HIS A 119 8.13 -13.53 5.53
CA HIS A 119 9.29 -13.83 6.37
C HIS A 119 10.03 -12.57 6.82
N SER A 120 10.16 -11.54 5.95
CA SER A 120 10.74 -10.24 6.34
C SER A 120 9.97 -9.62 7.50
N LEU A 121 8.63 -9.63 7.42
CA LEU A 121 7.75 -9.09 8.44
C LEU A 121 7.79 -9.91 9.74
N ALA A 122 7.67 -11.22 9.65
CA ALA A 122 7.70 -12.12 10.80
C ALA A 122 9.04 -12.04 11.55
N ALA A 123 10.16 -11.91 10.83
CA ALA A 123 11.49 -11.74 11.43
C ALA A 123 11.59 -10.48 12.29
N CYS A 124 10.88 -9.40 11.91
CA CYS A 124 10.80 -8.16 12.68
C CYS A 124 9.68 -8.17 13.73
N GLY A 125 8.92 -9.25 13.82
CA GLY A 125 7.79 -9.37 14.73
C GLY A 125 6.53 -8.61 14.30
N VAL A 126 6.44 -8.19 13.05
CA VAL A 126 5.19 -7.70 12.43
C VAL A 126 4.34 -8.92 12.08
N ASN A 127 3.06 -8.91 12.47
CA ASN A 127 2.17 -10.06 12.33
C ASN A 127 0.84 -9.74 11.62
N PHE A 128 0.66 -8.48 11.21
CA PHE A 128 -0.49 -8.03 10.46
C PHE A 128 -0.04 -7.11 9.31
N ASN A 129 -0.35 -7.47 8.06
CA ASN A 129 0.03 -6.68 6.90
C ASN A 129 -1.21 -6.19 6.15
N TRP A 130 -1.32 -4.89 5.95
CA TRP A 130 -2.38 -4.27 5.17
C TRP A 130 -2.06 -4.40 3.66
N ALA A 131 -2.06 -5.62 3.20
CA ALA A 131 -1.84 -6.05 1.81
C ALA A 131 -2.46 -7.45 1.61
N PRO A 132 -2.83 -7.79 0.35
CA PRO A 132 -2.59 -7.10 -0.91
C PRO A 132 -3.64 -6.05 -1.27
N SER A 133 -3.33 -5.18 -2.25
CA SER A 133 -4.36 -4.47 -3.00
C SER A 133 -5.12 -5.49 -3.85
N ALA A 134 -6.42 -5.62 -3.60
CA ALA A 134 -7.37 -6.43 -4.37
C ALA A 134 -8.13 -5.60 -5.41
N ASP A 135 -7.71 -4.33 -5.59
CA ASP A 135 -8.32 -3.42 -6.54
C ASP A 135 -8.06 -3.85 -7.98
N VAL A 136 -9.07 -3.65 -8.85
CA VAL A 136 -8.93 -3.80 -10.30
C VAL A 136 -8.66 -2.42 -10.89
N ASN A 137 -7.47 -2.19 -11.45
CA ASN A 137 -7.08 -0.87 -11.99
C ASN A 137 -7.80 -0.60 -13.32
N ALA A 138 -9.14 -0.46 -13.27
CA ALA A 138 -9.99 -0.28 -14.43
C ALA A 138 -9.80 1.10 -15.08
N ASN A 139 -9.42 2.12 -14.30
CA ASN A 139 -9.08 3.43 -14.81
C ASN A 139 -7.55 3.55 -14.95
N PRO A 140 -6.98 3.63 -16.17
CA PRO A 140 -5.54 3.76 -16.36
C PRO A 140 -4.96 5.07 -15.80
N ASP A 141 -5.79 6.09 -15.62
CA ASP A 141 -5.42 7.39 -15.04
C ASP A 141 -5.58 7.44 -13.51
N ASN A 142 -5.88 6.31 -12.88
CA ASN A 142 -6.03 6.24 -11.43
C ASN A 142 -4.77 6.74 -10.70
N PRO A 143 -4.87 7.78 -9.83
CA PRO A 143 -3.70 8.39 -9.21
C PRO A 143 -3.14 7.61 -8.01
N VAL A 144 -3.91 6.64 -7.48
CA VAL A 144 -3.62 6.00 -6.18
C VAL A 144 -3.27 4.53 -6.35
N ILE A 145 -3.98 3.80 -7.19
CA ILE A 145 -3.83 2.34 -7.36
C ILE A 145 -2.73 2.03 -8.37
N GLY A 146 -2.97 2.20 -9.67
CA GLY A 146 -1.94 2.01 -10.69
C GLY A 146 -1.14 0.70 -10.52
N VAL A 147 0.16 0.83 -10.27
CA VAL A 147 1.10 -0.30 -10.09
C VAL A 147 0.85 -1.14 -8.82
N ARG A 148 0.00 -0.68 -7.91
CA ARG A 148 -0.39 -1.41 -6.69
C ARG A 148 -1.40 -2.52 -6.98
N ALA A 149 -2.16 -2.45 -8.10
CA ALA A 149 -3.04 -3.54 -8.54
C ALA A 149 -2.27 -4.58 -9.35
N PHE A 150 -2.74 -5.83 -9.35
CA PHE A 150 -2.18 -6.87 -10.21
C PHE A 150 -2.43 -6.61 -11.70
N GLY A 151 -3.40 -5.77 -12.03
CA GLY A 151 -3.71 -5.33 -13.40
C GLY A 151 -5.10 -4.71 -13.51
N ALA A 152 -5.59 -4.65 -14.76
CA ALA A 152 -6.93 -4.18 -15.11
C ALA A 152 -7.90 -5.33 -15.42
N ASP A 153 -7.41 -6.57 -15.47
CA ASP A 153 -8.25 -7.77 -15.68
C ASP A 153 -8.73 -8.32 -14.35
N THR A 154 -10.04 -8.45 -14.19
CA THR A 154 -10.71 -8.90 -12.96
C THR A 154 -10.24 -10.29 -12.52
N GLN A 155 -10.13 -11.24 -13.47
CA GLN A 155 -9.77 -12.61 -13.14
C GLN A 155 -8.28 -12.75 -12.82
N LEU A 156 -7.43 -11.95 -13.47
CA LEU A 156 -6.02 -11.81 -13.10
C LEU A 156 -5.90 -11.32 -11.65
N CYS A 157 -6.56 -10.21 -11.32
CA CYS A 157 -6.53 -9.66 -9.96
C CYS A 157 -7.02 -10.67 -8.94
N ALA A 158 -8.11 -11.38 -9.22
CA ALA A 158 -8.69 -12.35 -8.31
C ALA A 158 -7.73 -13.51 -7.98
N ARG A 159 -7.17 -14.18 -9.01
CA ARG A 159 -6.28 -15.32 -8.79
C ARG A 159 -4.95 -14.93 -8.11
N HIS A 160 -4.41 -13.75 -8.46
CA HIS A 160 -3.19 -13.25 -7.83
C HIS A 160 -3.42 -12.77 -6.39
N THR A 161 -4.55 -12.12 -6.11
CA THR A 161 -4.95 -11.77 -4.73
C THR A 161 -5.01 -13.01 -3.84
N ALA A 162 -5.67 -14.10 -4.30
CA ALA A 162 -5.75 -15.36 -3.56
C ALA A 162 -4.36 -15.97 -3.33
N ALA A 163 -3.51 -16.03 -4.36
CA ALA A 163 -2.16 -16.57 -4.25
C ALA A 163 -1.27 -15.76 -3.29
N TRP A 164 -1.43 -14.44 -3.29
CA TRP A 164 -0.70 -13.54 -2.39
C TRP A 164 -1.13 -13.73 -0.93
N VAL A 165 -2.45 -13.82 -0.66
CA VAL A 165 -3.01 -14.13 0.67
C VAL A 165 -2.48 -15.47 1.17
N GLU A 166 -2.51 -16.52 0.33
CA GLU A 166 -1.97 -17.84 0.67
C GLU A 166 -0.50 -17.77 1.06
N GLY A 167 0.33 -17.09 0.24
CA GLY A 167 1.76 -16.96 0.49
C GLY A 167 2.06 -16.26 1.81
N LEU A 168 1.46 -15.10 2.06
CA LEU A 168 1.69 -14.32 3.27
C LEU A 168 1.21 -15.06 4.53
N GLN A 169 -0.02 -15.59 4.52
CA GLN A 169 -0.60 -16.27 5.68
C GLN A 169 0.08 -17.60 6.00
N SER A 170 0.77 -18.21 5.03
CA SER A 170 1.53 -19.45 5.25
C SER A 170 2.68 -19.32 6.25
N VAL A 171 3.10 -18.09 6.55
CA VAL A 171 4.18 -17.79 7.51
C VAL A 171 3.68 -17.11 8.79
N GLY A 172 2.36 -17.11 9.00
CA GLY A 172 1.74 -16.59 10.22
C GLY A 172 1.57 -15.08 10.27
N VAL A 173 1.69 -14.38 9.15
CA VAL A 173 1.36 -12.96 9.03
C VAL A 173 -0.04 -12.81 8.43
N ALA A 174 -0.94 -12.12 9.12
CA ALA A 174 -2.29 -11.92 8.65
C ALA A 174 -2.30 -10.98 7.43
N ALA A 175 -3.00 -11.40 6.36
CA ALA A 175 -3.23 -10.59 5.17
C ALA A 175 -4.49 -9.72 5.32
N CYS A 176 -4.51 -8.58 4.60
CA CYS A 176 -5.63 -7.66 4.54
C CYS A 176 -5.91 -7.24 3.10
N ALA A 177 -6.97 -7.76 2.51
CA ALA A 177 -7.40 -7.37 1.16
C ALA A 177 -7.98 -5.94 1.18
N LYS A 178 -7.50 -5.07 0.28
CA LYS A 178 -7.89 -3.66 0.24
C LYS A 178 -8.00 -3.15 -1.19
N HIS A 179 -8.75 -2.09 -1.43
CA HIS A 179 -9.55 -1.23 -0.54
C HIS A 179 -11.05 -1.46 -0.86
N PHE A 180 -11.74 -2.18 0.00
CA PHE A 180 -13.13 -2.60 -0.23
C PHE A 180 -14.10 -1.40 -0.34
N PRO A 181 -15.01 -1.36 -1.34
CA PRO A 181 -15.38 -2.41 -2.30
C PRO A 181 -14.64 -2.33 -3.66
N GLY A 182 -13.50 -1.71 -3.74
CA GLY A 182 -12.65 -1.53 -4.91
C GLY A 182 -12.39 -0.05 -5.20
N HIS A 183 -11.12 0.35 -5.27
CA HIS A 183 -10.66 1.74 -5.47
C HIS A 183 -10.07 1.98 -6.87
N GLY A 184 -10.08 0.94 -7.74
CA GLY A 184 -9.34 0.95 -9.01
C GLY A 184 -9.94 1.80 -10.13
N ASP A 185 -11.19 2.27 -9.97
CA ASP A 185 -11.88 3.10 -10.98
C ASP A 185 -12.08 4.56 -10.54
N THR A 186 -11.37 5.00 -9.51
CA THR A 186 -11.44 6.40 -9.06
C THR A 186 -10.51 7.30 -9.84
N ALA A 187 -10.89 8.59 -9.99
CA ALA A 187 -10.09 9.63 -10.63
C ALA A 187 -9.51 10.64 -9.63
N VAL A 188 -9.80 10.49 -8.33
CA VAL A 188 -9.39 11.37 -7.24
C VAL A 188 -8.74 10.55 -6.14
N ASP A 189 -7.68 11.09 -5.54
CA ASP A 189 -7.02 10.50 -4.37
C ASP A 189 -7.84 10.75 -3.10
N SER A 190 -8.16 9.70 -2.35
CA SER A 190 -8.92 9.75 -1.10
C SER A 190 -8.18 10.48 0.04
N HIS A 191 -6.87 10.67 -0.06
CA HIS A 191 -6.11 11.53 0.85
C HIS A 191 -6.43 13.01 0.65
N LEU A 192 -6.77 13.42 -0.58
CA LEU A 192 -7.02 14.80 -0.98
C LEU A 192 -8.50 15.18 -0.99
N GLY A 193 -9.39 14.24 -1.25
CA GLY A 193 -10.82 14.49 -1.37
C GLY A 193 -11.64 13.23 -1.17
N LEU A 194 -12.96 13.30 -1.35
CA LEU A 194 -13.85 12.15 -1.32
C LEU A 194 -14.08 11.66 -2.76
N PRO A 195 -13.41 10.58 -3.21
CA PRO A 195 -13.62 10.04 -4.54
C PRO A 195 -14.95 9.33 -4.66
N SER A 196 -15.48 9.23 -5.89
CA SER A 196 -16.69 8.47 -6.19
C SER A 196 -16.46 7.46 -7.31
N ILE A 197 -17.24 6.38 -7.26
CA ILE A 197 -17.36 5.38 -8.32
C ILE A 197 -18.78 5.45 -8.89
N GLU A 198 -18.88 5.70 -10.18
CA GLU A 198 -20.14 5.95 -10.90
C GLU A 198 -20.60 4.72 -11.71
N VAL A 199 -20.13 3.53 -11.37
CA VAL A 199 -20.54 2.29 -12.05
C VAL A 199 -21.84 1.74 -11.48
N SER A 200 -22.55 0.93 -12.26
CA SER A 200 -23.72 0.20 -11.77
C SER A 200 -23.32 -0.87 -10.74
N GLU A 201 -24.26 -1.28 -9.89
CA GLU A 201 -24.04 -2.38 -8.95
C GLU A 201 -23.65 -3.68 -9.68
N THR A 202 -24.18 -3.92 -10.88
CA THR A 202 -23.79 -5.08 -11.70
C THR A 202 -22.30 -5.05 -12.04
N VAL A 203 -21.80 -3.92 -12.55
CA VAL A 203 -20.37 -3.77 -12.87
C VAL A 203 -19.50 -3.92 -11.62
N LEU A 204 -19.90 -3.30 -10.52
CA LEU A 204 -19.19 -3.44 -9.24
C LEU A 204 -19.08 -4.93 -8.83
N ARG A 205 -20.17 -5.68 -8.90
CA ARG A 205 -20.21 -7.11 -8.54
C ARG A 205 -19.42 -8.00 -9.50
N GLU A 206 -19.44 -7.72 -10.79
CA GLU A 206 -18.79 -8.53 -11.82
C GLU A 206 -17.31 -8.15 -12.04
N ARG A 207 -16.89 -6.99 -11.60
CA ARG A 207 -15.53 -6.49 -11.75
C ARG A 207 -14.81 -6.36 -10.41
N ASP A 208 -15.25 -5.44 -9.55
CA ASP A 208 -14.49 -4.98 -8.41
C ASP A 208 -14.56 -5.94 -7.21
N LEU A 209 -15.71 -6.61 -7.00
CA LEU A 209 -15.89 -7.52 -5.86
C LEU A 209 -15.30 -8.91 -6.07
N ILE A 210 -14.98 -9.31 -7.30
CA ILE A 210 -14.47 -10.66 -7.60
C ILE A 210 -13.11 -10.93 -6.92
N PRO A 211 -12.12 -10.01 -6.92
CA PRO A 211 -10.87 -10.24 -6.18
C PRO A 211 -11.07 -10.33 -4.66
N PHE A 212 -12.00 -9.56 -4.09
CA PHE A 212 -12.35 -9.68 -2.67
C PHE A 212 -13.00 -11.02 -2.36
N GLN A 213 -13.90 -11.51 -3.24
CA GLN A 213 -14.48 -12.84 -3.07
C GLN A 213 -13.39 -13.92 -3.12
N ALA A 214 -12.42 -13.81 -4.02
CA ALA A 214 -11.29 -14.74 -4.10
C ALA A 214 -10.41 -14.70 -2.83
N ALA A 215 -10.19 -13.51 -2.25
CA ALA A 215 -9.51 -13.36 -0.97
C ALA A 215 -10.28 -14.01 0.19
N ILE A 216 -11.62 -13.82 0.22
CA ILE A 216 -12.51 -14.42 1.23
C ILE A 216 -12.51 -15.95 1.12
N ASP A 217 -12.60 -16.47 -0.09
CA ASP A 217 -12.57 -17.92 -0.35
C ASP A 217 -11.18 -18.53 0.02
N GLN A 218 -10.11 -17.71 0.06
CA GLN A 218 -8.77 -18.06 0.55
C GLN A 218 -8.59 -17.79 2.05
N ASP A 219 -9.66 -17.52 2.81
CA ASP A 219 -9.65 -17.26 4.25
C ASP A 219 -8.78 -16.07 4.66
N VAL A 220 -8.84 -14.95 3.89
CA VAL A 220 -8.15 -13.71 4.25
C VAL A 220 -8.59 -13.24 5.63
N LYS A 221 -7.63 -12.87 6.49
CA LYS A 221 -7.90 -12.55 7.90
C LYS A 221 -8.47 -11.16 8.11
N ALA A 222 -8.18 -10.23 7.21
CA ALA A 222 -8.74 -8.87 7.27
C ALA A 222 -9.16 -8.36 5.88
N VAL A 223 -10.11 -7.43 5.89
CA VAL A 223 -10.50 -6.60 4.75
C VAL A 223 -10.47 -5.14 5.18
N MET A 224 -9.76 -4.30 4.44
CA MET A 224 -9.71 -2.85 4.70
C MET A 224 -10.73 -2.13 3.83
N THR A 225 -11.48 -1.20 4.44
CA THR A 225 -12.49 -0.39 3.75
C THR A 225 -11.86 0.80 3.05
N ALA A 226 -12.47 1.26 1.95
CA ALA A 226 -12.10 2.48 1.25
C ALA A 226 -12.95 3.68 1.67
N HIS A 227 -12.35 4.88 1.71
CA HIS A 227 -13.08 6.14 1.91
C HIS A 227 -13.60 6.70 0.58
N ILE A 228 -14.49 5.95 -0.08
CA ILE A 228 -15.03 6.29 -1.40
C ILE A 228 -16.57 6.27 -1.39
N MET A 229 -17.19 7.13 -2.19
CA MET A 229 -18.62 7.06 -2.49
C MET A 229 -18.84 5.99 -3.56
N VAL A 230 -19.79 5.08 -3.30
CA VAL A 230 -20.23 4.07 -4.26
C VAL A 230 -21.72 4.30 -4.48
N ASN A 231 -22.04 5.23 -5.39
CA ASN A 231 -23.41 5.73 -5.57
C ASN A 231 -24.43 4.64 -5.91
N ALA A 232 -23.99 3.53 -6.50
CA ALA A 232 -24.85 2.37 -6.75
C ALA A 232 -25.29 1.65 -5.47
N LEU A 233 -24.57 1.81 -4.36
CA LEU A 233 -24.87 1.17 -3.07
C LEU A 233 -25.39 2.16 -2.03
N ASP A 234 -24.73 3.30 -1.87
CA ASP A 234 -25.07 4.32 -0.88
C ASP A 234 -24.71 5.70 -1.41
N THR A 235 -25.71 6.59 -1.49
CA THR A 235 -25.55 7.97 -1.96
C THR A 235 -25.33 8.98 -0.83
N GLU A 236 -25.40 8.52 0.45
CA GLU A 236 -25.31 9.38 1.63
C GLU A 236 -23.99 9.23 2.35
N HIS A 237 -23.41 8.01 2.34
CA HIS A 237 -22.21 7.70 3.11
C HIS A 237 -21.13 7.04 2.26
N PRO A 238 -19.86 7.39 2.49
CA PRO A 238 -18.73 6.64 1.91
C PRO A 238 -18.72 5.20 2.43
N ALA A 239 -18.10 4.29 1.69
CA ALA A 239 -18.11 2.86 1.96
C ALA A 239 -17.75 2.51 3.41
N THR A 240 -16.74 3.18 3.99
CA THR A 240 -16.33 2.99 5.40
C THR A 240 -17.43 3.31 6.41
N LEU A 241 -18.36 4.21 6.10
CA LEU A 241 -19.46 4.62 7.01
C LEU A 241 -20.81 4.03 6.59
N SER A 242 -20.85 3.18 5.56
CA SER A 242 -22.08 2.63 5.00
C SER A 242 -22.41 1.24 5.53
N ARG A 243 -23.53 1.10 6.24
CA ARG A 243 -24.05 -0.22 6.64
C ARG A 243 -24.43 -1.08 5.44
N ARG A 244 -24.83 -0.46 4.31
CA ARG A 244 -25.13 -1.20 3.06
C ARG A 244 -23.87 -1.88 2.54
N VAL A 245 -22.72 -1.20 2.62
CA VAL A 245 -21.44 -1.72 2.15
C VAL A 245 -20.86 -2.73 3.14
N LEU A 246 -20.73 -2.37 4.43
CA LEU A 246 -20.01 -3.23 5.39
C LEU A 246 -20.89 -4.36 5.93
N THR A 247 -22.12 -4.06 6.33
CA THR A 247 -23.01 -5.07 6.92
C THR A 247 -23.75 -5.86 5.86
N SER A 248 -24.42 -5.18 4.89
CA SER A 248 -25.30 -5.89 3.94
C SER A 248 -24.56 -6.51 2.76
N LEU A 249 -23.45 -5.90 2.29
CA LEU A 249 -22.70 -6.45 1.17
C LEU A 249 -21.52 -7.32 1.63
N LEU A 250 -20.66 -6.83 2.54
CA LEU A 250 -19.47 -7.59 2.94
C LEU A 250 -19.79 -8.73 3.93
N ARG A 251 -20.52 -8.43 5.02
CA ARG A 251 -20.83 -9.40 6.09
C ARG A 251 -21.93 -10.37 5.75
N ALA A 252 -23.03 -9.89 5.18
CA ALA A 252 -24.23 -10.71 4.99
C ALA A 252 -23.91 -12.00 4.21
N PRO A 253 -24.60 -13.12 4.52
CA PRO A 253 -24.39 -14.40 3.85
C PRO A 253 -24.61 -14.30 2.33
N LYS A 254 -23.93 -15.17 1.57
CA LYS A 254 -24.12 -15.26 0.11
C LYS A 254 -25.60 -15.52 -0.27
N SER A 255 -26.34 -16.25 0.57
CA SER A 255 -27.79 -16.48 0.39
C SER A 255 -28.65 -15.21 0.48
N GLU A 256 -28.12 -14.14 1.06
CA GLU A 256 -28.78 -12.82 1.20
C GLU A 256 -28.18 -11.79 0.24
N GLY A 257 -27.30 -12.22 -0.69
CA GLY A 257 -26.65 -11.36 -1.68
C GLY A 257 -25.38 -10.67 -1.19
N GLY A 258 -24.90 -11.00 0.01
CA GLY A 258 -23.60 -10.55 0.55
C GLY A 258 -22.44 -11.46 0.14
N LEU A 259 -21.22 -11.11 0.58
CA LEU A 259 -20.01 -11.89 0.31
C LEU A 259 -19.74 -12.96 1.39
N GLY A 260 -20.41 -12.89 2.56
CA GLY A 260 -20.30 -13.84 3.65
C GLY A 260 -18.98 -13.74 4.42
N TYR A 261 -18.38 -12.55 4.50
CA TYR A 261 -17.11 -12.36 5.18
C TYR A 261 -17.26 -12.33 6.70
N ASP A 262 -16.53 -13.17 7.41
CA ASP A 262 -16.58 -13.25 8.88
C ASP A 262 -15.28 -12.86 9.59
N GLY A 263 -14.22 -12.47 8.86
CA GLY A 263 -12.95 -11.96 9.41
C GLY A 263 -13.02 -10.51 9.91
N LEU A 264 -11.87 -9.91 10.17
CA LEU A 264 -11.74 -8.52 10.66
C LEU A 264 -12.02 -7.51 9.53
N ILE A 265 -12.87 -6.52 9.79
CA ILE A 265 -13.01 -5.33 8.92
C ILE A 265 -12.27 -4.18 9.57
N VAL A 266 -11.21 -3.69 8.93
CA VAL A 266 -10.44 -2.52 9.37
C VAL A 266 -10.71 -1.33 8.45
N THR A 267 -10.74 -0.11 8.99
CA THR A 267 -10.85 1.09 8.15
C THR A 267 -9.50 1.42 7.52
N ASP A 268 -9.51 2.09 6.37
CA ASP A 268 -8.38 2.94 5.98
C ASP A 268 -8.20 4.06 7.02
N GLY A 269 -7.14 4.86 6.92
CA GLY A 269 -6.83 5.91 7.88
C GLY A 269 -8.01 6.85 8.12
N ILE A 270 -8.63 6.78 9.28
CA ILE A 270 -9.88 7.53 9.58
C ILE A 270 -9.65 9.06 9.57
N GLU A 271 -8.41 9.50 9.70
CA GLU A 271 -8.00 10.90 9.60
C GLU A 271 -7.89 11.43 8.17
N MET A 272 -7.95 10.57 7.16
CA MET A 272 -7.86 10.99 5.77
C MET A 272 -8.93 12.02 5.42
N GLY A 273 -8.58 12.93 4.50
CA GLY A 273 -9.41 14.09 4.18
C GLY A 273 -10.85 13.76 3.77
N ALA A 274 -11.08 12.60 3.18
CA ALA A 274 -12.40 12.11 2.81
C ALA A 274 -13.37 11.97 4.01
N ILE A 275 -12.86 11.60 5.19
CA ILE A 275 -13.67 11.45 6.42
C ILE A 275 -13.50 12.65 7.34
N ALA A 276 -12.25 13.03 7.65
CA ALA A 276 -11.97 14.01 8.68
C ALA A 276 -12.59 15.39 8.41
N ARG A 277 -12.64 15.82 7.14
CA ARG A 277 -13.18 17.13 6.77
C ARG A 277 -14.70 17.21 6.85
N THR A 278 -15.39 16.09 6.61
CA THR A 278 -16.85 16.05 6.54
C THR A 278 -17.48 15.67 7.88
N TYR A 279 -16.92 14.67 8.55
CA TYR A 279 -17.49 14.08 9.76
C TYR A 279 -16.69 14.41 11.03
N GLY A 280 -15.40 14.72 10.89
CA GLY A 280 -14.45 14.76 12.00
C GLY A 280 -14.02 13.34 12.40
N VAL A 281 -12.82 13.22 12.98
CA VAL A 281 -12.20 11.91 13.27
C VAL A 281 -12.99 11.12 14.31
N ALA A 282 -13.37 11.73 15.43
CA ALA A 282 -14.10 11.06 16.50
C ALA A 282 -15.50 10.59 16.04
N ARG A 283 -16.21 11.44 15.31
CA ARG A 283 -17.52 11.08 14.77
C ARG A 283 -17.41 10.00 13.69
N GLY A 284 -16.42 10.12 12.79
CA GLY A 284 -16.12 9.11 11.77
C GLY A 284 -15.83 7.74 12.39
N THR A 285 -15.07 7.70 13.49
CA THR A 285 -14.78 6.48 14.26
C THR A 285 -16.06 5.79 14.73
N VAL A 286 -16.95 6.52 15.39
CA VAL A 286 -18.23 5.96 15.89
C VAL A 286 -19.08 5.45 14.73
N LEU A 287 -19.22 6.24 13.67
CA LEU A 287 -20.02 5.86 12.50
C LEU A 287 -19.45 4.63 11.77
N ALA A 288 -18.12 4.50 11.65
CA ALA A 288 -17.49 3.34 11.04
C ALA A 288 -17.79 2.05 11.83
N ILE A 289 -17.67 2.08 13.16
CA ILE A 289 -18.01 0.92 14.03
C ILE A 289 -19.51 0.60 13.89
N ALA A 290 -20.38 1.60 13.92
CA ALA A 290 -21.83 1.42 13.76
C ALA A 290 -22.20 0.87 12.38
N ALA A 291 -21.43 1.20 11.33
CA ALA A 291 -21.60 0.67 9.97
C ALA A 291 -21.15 -0.79 9.82
N GLY A 292 -20.26 -1.28 10.67
CA GLY A 292 -19.79 -2.67 10.66
C GLY A 292 -18.27 -2.84 10.65
N ALA A 293 -17.48 -1.76 10.75
CA ALA A 293 -16.03 -1.87 10.94
C ALA A 293 -15.71 -2.39 12.34
N ASP A 294 -14.65 -3.19 12.47
CA ASP A 294 -14.21 -3.81 13.72
C ASP A 294 -12.95 -3.16 14.28
N ALA A 295 -12.12 -2.60 13.43
CA ALA A 295 -10.90 -1.91 13.83
C ALA A 295 -10.78 -0.57 13.09
N ILE A 296 -10.27 0.44 13.80
CA ILE A 296 -10.12 1.80 13.32
C ILE A 296 -8.64 2.12 13.17
N CYS A 297 -8.16 2.20 11.93
CA CYS A 297 -6.81 2.65 11.64
C CYS A 297 -6.69 4.16 11.86
N THR A 298 -5.67 4.57 12.60
CA THR A 298 -5.32 5.99 12.80
C THR A 298 -3.81 6.16 12.62
N GLY A 299 -3.38 6.98 11.67
CA GLY A 299 -1.97 6.97 11.28
C GLY A 299 -1.29 8.32 11.09
N GLY A 300 -2.04 9.42 11.11
CA GLY A 300 -1.51 10.76 10.84
C GLY A 300 -0.38 11.17 11.79
N ASP A 301 0.51 12.05 11.32
CA ASP A 301 1.67 12.53 12.09
C ASP A 301 1.32 13.29 13.38
N SER A 302 0.10 13.81 13.46
CA SER A 302 -0.42 14.54 14.61
C SER A 302 -1.13 13.65 15.64
N PHE A 303 -1.18 12.33 15.42
CA PHE A 303 -1.85 11.40 16.32
C PHE A 303 -0.93 11.00 17.48
N GLY A 304 -1.45 11.12 18.69
CA GLY A 304 -0.76 10.82 19.95
C GLY A 304 -1.71 10.29 21.00
N GLU A 305 -1.24 10.28 22.25
CA GLU A 305 -2.01 9.78 23.39
C GLU A 305 -3.38 10.43 23.53
N ASP A 306 -3.44 11.77 23.44
CA ASP A 306 -4.69 12.52 23.59
C ASP A 306 -5.75 12.09 22.56
N THR A 307 -5.31 11.83 21.33
CA THR A 307 -6.23 11.34 20.27
C THR A 307 -6.78 9.96 20.61
N VAL A 308 -5.95 9.03 21.08
CA VAL A 308 -6.41 7.68 21.46
C VAL A 308 -7.42 7.76 22.60
N ILE A 309 -7.14 8.59 23.61
CA ILE A 309 -8.05 8.84 24.74
C ILE A 309 -9.38 9.44 24.27
N ASP A 310 -9.33 10.43 23.38
CA ASP A 310 -10.52 11.08 22.85
C ASP A 310 -11.38 10.12 22.01
N LEU A 311 -10.75 9.30 21.17
CA LEU A 311 -11.47 8.31 20.35
C LEU A 311 -12.11 7.22 21.22
N ALA A 312 -11.37 6.64 22.17
CA ALA A 312 -11.92 5.66 23.10
C ALA A 312 -13.07 6.27 23.92
N GLY A 313 -12.91 7.51 24.38
CA GLY A 313 -13.98 8.26 25.06
C GLY A 313 -15.21 8.47 24.19
N ALA A 314 -15.05 8.85 22.93
CA ALA A 314 -16.15 9.05 22.00
C ALA A 314 -16.93 7.75 21.73
N ILE A 315 -16.23 6.61 21.64
CA ILE A 315 -16.85 5.29 21.50
C ILE A 315 -17.70 4.96 22.73
N VAL A 316 -17.15 5.11 23.93
CA VAL A 316 -17.86 4.85 25.20
C VAL A 316 -19.08 5.78 25.34
N ASP A 317 -18.92 7.07 25.07
CA ASP A 317 -20.03 8.05 25.14
C ASP A 317 -21.14 7.68 24.10
N ALA A 318 -20.78 7.18 22.93
CA ALA A 318 -21.74 6.74 21.93
C ALA A 318 -22.53 5.49 22.37
N VAL A 319 -21.89 4.57 23.09
CA VAL A 319 -22.60 3.42 23.65
C VAL A 319 -23.55 3.88 24.76
N HIS A 320 -23.13 4.74 25.68
CA HIS A 320 -23.97 5.24 26.74
C HIS A 320 -25.15 6.08 26.24
N SER A 321 -25.01 6.79 25.16
CA SER A 321 -26.11 7.55 24.53
C SER A 321 -27.08 6.68 23.72
N GLY A 322 -26.71 5.40 23.45
CA GLY A 322 -27.48 4.49 22.61
C GLY A 322 -27.27 4.72 21.09
N GLU A 323 -26.32 5.57 20.70
CA GLU A 323 -25.96 5.79 19.30
C GLU A 323 -25.21 4.58 18.71
N LEU A 324 -24.33 3.95 19.50
CA LEU A 324 -23.64 2.71 19.18
C LEU A 324 -24.18 1.59 20.07
N PRO A 325 -24.77 0.51 19.52
CA PRO A 325 -25.16 -0.64 20.31
C PRO A 325 -23.94 -1.26 21.03
N GLU A 326 -24.06 -1.57 22.31
CA GLU A 326 -22.99 -2.20 23.08
C GLU A 326 -22.53 -3.51 22.45
N GLU A 327 -23.48 -4.33 21.98
CA GLU A 327 -23.20 -5.60 21.33
C GLU A 327 -22.34 -5.42 20.07
N ARG A 328 -22.47 -4.28 19.36
CA ARG A 328 -21.63 -4.00 18.18
C ARG A 328 -20.18 -3.72 18.58
N LEU A 329 -19.95 -2.99 19.67
CA LEU A 329 -18.61 -2.75 20.19
C LEU A 329 -17.96 -4.04 20.68
N VAL A 330 -18.70 -4.85 21.44
CA VAL A 330 -18.25 -6.14 21.95
C VAL A 330 -17.90 -7.10 20.81
N ASP A 331 -18.73 -7.17 19.75
CA ASP A 331 -18.46 -7.99 18.57
C ASP A 331 -17.20 -7.48 17.85
N ALA A 332 -17.04 -6.16 17.64
CA ALA A 332 -15.83 -5.58 17.05
C ALA A 332 -14.56 -5.97 17.82
N ALA A 333 -14.56 -5.74 19.13
CA ALA A 333 -13.43 -6.07 19.99
C ALA A 333 -13.13 -7.58 20.00
N SER A 334 -14.18 -8.44 19.93
CA SER A 334 -14.00 -9.89 19.86
C SER A 334 -13.29 -10.34 18.57
N ARG A 335 -13.55 -9.68 17.42
CA ARG A 335 -12.90 -9.95 16.14
C ARG A 335 -11.44 -9.53 16.16
N VAL A 336 -11.10 -8.41 16.78
CA VAL A 336 -9.70 -8.01 16.97
C VAL A 336 -8.96 -9.04 17.83
N ARG A 337 -9.58 -9.50 18.95
CA ARG A 337 -9.02 -10.56 19.81
C ARG A 337 -8.85 -11.88 19.05
N ALA A 338 -9.80 -12.25 18.19
CA ALA A 338 -9.71 -13.46 17.37
C ALA A 338 -8.53 -13.40 16.38
N LEU A 339 -8.29 -12.26 15.73
CA LEU A 339 -7.13 -12.08 14.87
C LEU A 339 -5.82 -12.13 15.67
N SER A 340 -5.77 -11.46 16.82
CA SER A 340 -4.62 -11.51 17.74
C SER A 340 -4.30 -12.95 18.16
N ALA A 341 -5.30 -13.74 18.57
CA ALA A 341 -5.15 -15.13 18.92
C ALA A 341 -4.64 -15.98 17.73
N TRP A 342 -5.20 -15.77 16.54
CA TRP A 342 -4.76 -16.48 15.34
C TRP A 342 -3.28 -16.21 15.05
N THR A 343 -2.83 -14.94 15.10
CA THR A 343 -1.41 -14.61 14.87
C THR A 343 -0.48 -15.21 15.92
N ALA A 344 -0.92 -15.31 17.17
CA ALA A 344 -0.18 -15.95 18.26
C ALA A 344 -0.05 -17.47 18.05
N GLU A 345 -1.13 -18.15 17.61
CA GLU A 345 -1.12 -19.56 17.28
C GLU A 345 -0.22 -19.90 16.08
N GLN A 346 -0.13 -18.98 15.09
CA GLN A 346 0.71 -19.15 13.90
C GLN A 346 2.18 -18.79 14.13
N ALA A 347 2.53 -18.22 15.29
CA ALA A 347 3.89 -17.78 15.61
C ALA A 347 4.86 -18.98 15.80
N HIS A 348 5.29 -19.59 14.70
CA HIS A 348 6.30 -20.66 14.72
C HIS A 348 7.73 -20.13 14.64
N PRO A 349 8.72 -20.80 15.29
CA PRO A 349 10.14 -20.46 15.16
C PRO A 349 10.62 -20.44 13.69
N ASP A 350 10.12 -21.34 12.86
CA ASP A 350 10.48 -21.44 11.44
C ASP A 350 9.93 -20.25 10.61
N GLY A 351 8.85 -19.59 11.07
CA GLY A 351 8.32 -18.38 10.45
C GLY A 351 9.27 -17.18 10.51
N ARG A 352 10.21 -17.17 11.49
CA ARG A 352 11.17 -16.09 11.74
C ARG A 352 12.52 -16.28 11.04
N ARG A 353 12.62 -17.13 10.02
CA ARG A 353 13.85 -17.22 9.24
C ARG A 353 14.11 -15.92 8.46
N ALA A 354 15.36 -15.70 8.09
CA ALA A 354 15.68 -14.62 7.18
C ALA A 354 15.00 -14.83 5.80
N PRO A 355 14.49 -13.78 5.15
CA PRO A 355 13.90 -13.87 3.82
C PRO A 355 14.98 -14.19 2.77
N ASP A 356 14.57 -14.82 1.68
CA ASP A 356 15.41 -15.02 0.49
C ASP A 356 15.15 -13.89 -0.53
N ALA A 357 15.90 -12.80 -0.43
CA ALA A 357 15.78 -11.66 -1.34
C ALA A 357 16.06 -12.01 -2.82
N SER A 358 16.68 -13.17 -3.12
CA SER A 358 16.90 -13.61 -4.50
C SER A 358 15.59 -13.90 -5.24
N VAL A 359 14.52 -14.26 -4.51
CA VAL A 359 13.17 -14.48 -5.04
C VAL A 359 12.61 -13.18 -5.63
N GLY A 360 12.76 -12.05 -4.93
CA GLY A 360 12.31 -10.75 -5.42
C GLY A 360 13.00 -10.32 -6.71
N LEU A 361 14.33 -10.46 -6.77
CA LEU A 361 15.08 -10.12 -7.98
C LEU A 361 14.76 -11.08 -9.15
N ALA A 362 14.58 -12.38 -8.88
CA ALA A 362 14.19 -13.35 -9.91
C ALA A 362 12.81 -13.00 -10.49
N ALA A 363 11.83 -12.63 -9.65
CA ALA A 363 10.52 -12.17 -10.08
C ALA A 363 10.60 -10.86 -10.87
N ALA A 364 11.38 -9.87 -10.40
CA ALA A 364 11.56 -8.60 -11.12
C ALA A 364 12.14 -8.80 -12.52
N ARG A 365 13.11 -9.74 -12.71
CA ARG A 365 13.64 -10.11 -14.02
C ARG A 365 12.60 -10.73 -14.94
N GLN A 366 11.74 -11.59 -14.40
CA GLN A 366 10.68 -12.25 -15.17
C GLN A 366 9.60 -11.26 -15.62
N ALA A 367 9.33 -10.22 -14.82
CA ALA A 367 8.33 -9.21 -15.13
C ALA A 367 8.69 -8.31 -16.31
N LEU A 368 9.99 -8.17 -16.64
CA LEU A 368 10.43 -7.22 -17.65
C LEU A 368 9.82 -7.48 -19.03
N ARG A 369 9.26 -6.43 -19.62
CA ARG A 369 8.92 -6.41 -21.03
C ARG A 369 9.96 -5.58 -21.77
N VAL A 370 10.75 -6.23 -22.61
CA VAL A 370 11.88 -5.63 -23.34
C VAL A 370 11.56 -5.55 -24.82
N THR A 371 11.47 -4.33 -25.36
CA THR A 371 11.26 -4.08 -26.80
C THR A 371 12.51 -3.43 -27.38
N ARG A 372 13.07 -4.03 -28.43
CA ARG A 372 14.24 -3.54 -29.11
C ARG A 372 13.86 -2.83 -30.41
N GLY A 373 14.23 -1.57 -30.53
CA GLY A 373 14.09 -0.78 -31.75
C GLY A 373 15.16 -1.15 -32.80
N ALA A 374 14.99 -0.66 -34.03
CA ALA A 374 15.91 -0.93 -35.15
C ALA A 374 17.33 -0.39 -34.93
N GLN A 375 17.51 0.57 -34.05
CA GLN A 375 18.80 1.21 -33.73
C GLN A 375 19.39 0.73 -32.40
N HIS A 376 19.01 -0.47 -31.96
CA HIS A 376 19.53 -1.01 -30.71
C HIS A 376 20.93 -1.61 -30.89
N ASP A 377 21.93 -0.96 -30.31
CA ASP A 377 23.26 -1.48 -30.10
C ASP A 377 23.52 -1.79 -28.62
N ALA A 378 24.38 -2.76 -28.34
CA ALA A 378 24.77 -3.09 -26.99
C ALA A 378 25.45 -1.90 -26.31
N VAL A 379 25.14 -1.71 -25.02
CA VAL A 379 25.80 -0.68 -24.19
C VAL A 379 27.19 -1.20 -23.81
N THR A 380 28.25 -0.49 -24.21
CA THR A 380 29.64 -0.92 -23.98
C THR A 380 30.40 -0.02 -23.00
N GLY A 381 29.76 0.98 -22.44
CA GLY A 381 30.42 1.96 -21.57
C GLY A 381 29.45 2.74 -20.68
N PRO A 382 29.94 3.78 -19.98
CA PRO A 382 29.11 4.59 -19.11
C PRO A 382 28.01 5.32 -19.88
N VAL A 383 26.86 5.47 -19.27
CA VAL A 383 25.67 6.15 -19.80
C VAL A 383 25.34 7.42 -18.99
N GLN A 384 24.42 8.24 -19.51
CA GLN A 384 23.80 9.31 -18.73
C GLN A 384 22.36 8.92 -18.43
N VAL A 385 22.02 8.78 -17.14
CA VAL A 385 20.67 8.52 -16.69
C VAL A 385 19.96 9.85 -16.45
N ALA A 386 18.83 10.05 -17.12
CA ALA A 386 17.92 11.16 -16.91
C ALA A 386 16.62 10.60 -16.30
N THR A 387 16.41 10.83 -15.02
CA THR A 387 15.21 10.41 -14.32
C THR A 387 14.18 11.55 -14.36
N PHE A 388 13.03 11.31 -14.98
CA PHE A 388 11.90 12.25 -14.99
C PHE A 388 10.99 11.86 -13.82
N SER A 389 11.03 12.67 -12.75
CA SER A 389 10.34 12.36 -11.49
C SER A 389 9.00 13.09 -11.41
N PRO A 390 7.86 12.38 -11.43
CA PRO A 390 6.58 12.97 -11.10
C PRO A 390 6.50 13.29 -9.61
N GLU A 391 5.45 14.00 -9.19
CA GLU A 391 5.10 14.11 -7.78
C GLU A 391 4.87 12.73 -7.19
N ALA A 392 5.30 12.55 -5.94
CA ALA A 392 5.15 11.27 -5.26
C ALA A 392 3.66 10.96 -5.01
N ASN A 393 3.27 9.71 -5.22
CA ASN A 393 1.99 9.19 -4.79
C ASN A 393 1.95 9.15 -3.25
N CYS A 394 0.84 9.60 -2.64
CA CYS A 394 0.70 9.65 -1.18
C CYS A 394 0.87 8.28 -0.52
N ALA A 395 0.45 7.19 -1.20
CA ALA A 395 0.58 5.83 -0.67
C ALA A 395 2.04 5.33 -0.68
N ALA A 396 2.84 5.71 -1.70
CA ALA A 396 4.24 5.32 -1.81
C ALA A 396 5.15 6.13 -0.87
N GLY A 397 4.85 7.42 -0.68
CA GLY A 397 5.69 8.36 0.04
C GLY A 397 6.82 8.93 -0.82
N ALA A 398 7.31 10.12 -0.44
CA ALA A 398 8.39 10.80 -1.16
C ALA A 398 9.79 10.35 -0.69
N GLU A 399 9.88 9.75 0.49
CA GLU A 399 11.12 9.34 1.14
C GLU A 399 11.69 8.03 0.60
N THR A 400 10.86 7.19 -0.05
CA THR A 400 11.28 5.88 -0.55
C THR A 400 12.05 6.03 -1.87
N PRO A 401 13.31 5.57 -1.94
CA PRO A 401 14.09 5.56 -3.18
C PRO A 401 13.42 4.70 -4.26
N TRP A 402 13.48 5.17 -5.50
CA TRP A 402 12.97 4.45 -6.65
C TRP A 402 13.87 4.63 -7.88
N GLY A 403 13.67 3.83 -8.92
CA GLY A 403 14.33 4.00 -10.20
C GLY A 403 15.48 3.04 -10.46
N ALA A 404 16.14 3.22 -11.61
CA ALA A 404 17.20 2.35 -12.10
C ALA A 404 18.62 2.98 -11.97
N ALA A 405 18.70 4.27 -11.64
CA ALA A 405 19.95 5.04 -11.74
C ALA A 405 21.09 4.47 -10.86
N ALA A 406 20.80 4.12 -9.63
CA ALA A 406 21.80 3.56 -8.71
C ALA A 406 22.36 2.22 -9.23
N ALA A 407 21.48 1.30 -9.66
CA ALA A 407 21.88 0.01 -10.20
C ALA A 407 22.66 0.13 -11.52
N ILE A 408 22.28 1.09 -12.37
CA ILE A 408 23.04 1.41 -13.61
C ILE A 408 24.45 1.90 -13.26
N GLY A 409 24.59 2.81 -12.28
CA GLY A 409 25.88 3.31 -11.82
C GLY A 409 26.81 2.21 -11.28
N GLU A 410 26.26 1.22 -10.60
CA GLU A 410 27.02 0.04 -10.13
C GLU A 410 27.49 -0.86 -11.27
N LEU A 411 26.60 -1.13 -12.24
CA LEU A 411 26.89 -2.06 -13.34
C LEU A 411 27.71 -1.43 -14.46
N LEU A 412 27.59 -0.12 -14.66
CA LEU A 412 28.30 0.68 -15.67
C LEU A 412 29.03 1.85 -14.99
N PRO A 413 30.18 1.60 -14.32
CA PRO A 413 30.94 2.62 -13.60
C PRO A 413 31.29 3.82 -14.50
N GLY A 414 31.17 5.03 -13.93
CA GLY A 414 31.39 6.30 -14.65
C GLY A 414 30.12 6.85 -15.30
N SER A 415 28.99 6.19 -15.17
CA SER A 415 27.69 6.72 -15.58
C SER A 415 27.30 7.95 -14.75
N GLY A 416 26.75 8.96 -15.44
CA GLY A 416 26.18 10.13 -14.78
C GLY A 416 24.70 9.94 -14.52
N GLN A 417 24.14 10.71 -13.55
CA GLN A 417 22.71 10.72 -13.27
C GLN A 417 22.23 12.12 -12.91
N GLU A 418 21.06 12.46 -13.40
CA GLU A 418 20.35 13.70 -13.06
C GLU A 418 18.86 13.41 -12.98
N THR A 419 18.16 14.14 -12.07
CA THR A 419 16.70 14.05 -11.89
C THR A 419 16.07 15.35 -12.31
N TYR A 420 14.97 15.27 -13.04
CA TYR A 420 14.19 16.38 -13.56
C TYR A 420 12.76 16.28 -13.04
N SER A 421 12.23 17.38 -12.46
CA SER A 421 10.88 17.45 -11.89
C SER A 421 9.88 18.17 -12.80
N SER A 422 8.59 18.05 -12.50
CA SER A 422 7.52 18.82 -13.14
C SER A 422 7.70 20.34 -13.02
N ASP A 423 8.20 20.82 -11.86
CA ASP A 423 8.46 22.24 -11.64
C ASP A 423 9.54 22.77 -12.58
N GLN A 424 10.62 22.00 -12.75
CA GLN A 424 11.69 22.35 -13.69
C GLN A 424 11.18 22.35 -15.14
N ALA A 425 10.38 21.35 -15.51
CA ALA A 425 9.79 21.28 -16.86
C ALA A 425 8.84 22.46 -17.12
N THR A 426 8.07 22.89 -16.12
CA THR A 426 7.17 24.05 -16.21
C THR A 426 7.94 25.37 -16.31
N ALA A 427 9.01 25.51 -15.53
CA ALA A 427 9.81 26.73 -15.51
C ALA A 427 10.66 26.91 -16.78
N ASP A 428 11.24 25.82 -17.30
CA ASP A 428 12.19 25.82 -18.41
C ASP A 428 11.53 25.63 -19.78
N GLY A 429 10.43 24.89 -19.83
CA GLY A 429 9.83 24.37 -21.06
C GLY A 429 10.56 23.14 -21.61
N THR A 430 9.85 22.36 -22.43
CA THR A 430 10.31 21.07 -22.97
C THR A 430 11.67 21.15 -23.70
N ASP A 431 11.85 22.15 -24.56
CA ASP A 431 13.09 22.31 -25.36
C ASP A 431 14.32 22.54 -24.49
N VAL A 432 14.19 23.40 -23.47
CA VAL A 432 15.29 23.69 -22.54
C VAL A 432 15.60 22.49 -21.67
N LEU A 433 14.56 21.78 -21.19
CA LEU A 433 14.71 20.57 -20.41
C LEU A 433 15.50 19.49 -21.22
N VAL A 434 15.08 19.24 -22.47
CA VAL A 434 15.76 18.28 -23.37
C VAL A 434 17.20 18.71 -23.66
N ALA A 435 17.45 20.01 -23.89
CA ALA A 435 18.79 20.54 -24.07
C ALA A 435 19.69 20.29 -22.84
N LYS A 436 19.16 20.44 -21.62
CA LYS A 436 19.87 20.12 -20.37
C LYS A 436 20.23 18.63 -20.31
N VAL A 437 19.28 17.73 -20.61
CA VAL A 437 19.53 16.27 -20.65
C VAL A 437 20.64 15.94 -21.65
N LEU A 438 20.55 16.48 -22.86
CA LEU A 438 21.54 16.22 -23.91
C LEU A 438 22.92 16.82 -23.57
N GLY A 439 22.94 18.00 -22.96
CA GLY A 439 24.17 18.64 -22.47
C GLY A 439 24.86 17.82 -21.39
N ALA A 440 24.11 17.28 -20.43
CA ALA A 440 24.64 16.39 -19.41
C ALA A 440 25.12 15.06 -19.97
N ALA A 441 24.44 14.54 -20.99
CA ALA A 441 24.85 13.31 -21.66
C ALA A 441 26.15 13.46 -22.45
N GLY A 442 26.33 14.59 -23.17
CA GLY A 442 27.42 14.75 -24.10
C GLY A 442 27.42 13.62 -25.14
N GLU A 443 28.52 12.86 -25.25
CA GLU A 443 28.65 11.71 -26.15
C GLU A 443 28.11 10.40 -25.53
N ARG A 444 27.85 10.38 -24.23
CA ARG A 444 27.32 9.19 -23.55
C ARG A 444 25.89 8.89 -24.01
N ARG A 445 25.56 7.61 -24.11
CA ARG A 445 24.20 7.17 -24.42
C ARG A 445 23.25 7.60 -23.30
N THR A 446 22.08 8.08 -23.66
CA THR A 446 21.07 8.52 -22.68
C THR A 446 20.18 7.37 -22.29
N VAL A 447 19.92 7.22 -20.98
CA VAL A 447 18.89 6.36 -20.43
C VAL A 447 17.84 7.27 -19.78
N ALA A 448 16.66 7.34 -20.38
CA ALA A 448 15.50 8.06 -19.83
C ALA A 448 14.71 7.11 -18.91
N VAL A 449 14.62 7.45 -17.63
CA VAL A 449 13.80 6.73 -16.66
C VAL A 449 12.55 7.54 -16.42
N VAL A 450 11.39 6.96 -16.70
CA VAL A 450 10.08 7.58 -16.57
C VAL A 450 9.15 6.70 -15.71
N ARG A 451 8.10 7.30 -15.17
CA ARG A 451 7.09 6.62 -14.38
C ARG A 451 5.71 7.20 -14.70
N ASP A 452 4.80 6.34 -15.18
CA ASP A 452 3.45 6.74 -15.58
C ASP A 452 3.43 7.90 -16.59
N ALA A 453 4.32 7.84 -17.60
CA ALA A 453 4.48 8.93 -18.55
C ALA A 453 3.16 9.34 -19.26
N HIS A 454 2.20 8.41 -19.41
CA HIS A 454 0.87 8.67 -19.98
C HIS A 454 0.03 9.65 -19.14
N ARG A 455 0.27 9.72 -17.82
CA ARG A 455 -0.45 10.59 -16.88
C ARG A 455 0.18 11.98 -16.74
N HIS A 456 1.41 12.16 -17.22
CA HIS A 456 2.21 13.37 -17.04
C HIS A 456 2.58 13.98 -18.39
N PRO A 457 1.75 14.90 -18.97
CA PRO A 457 1.99 15.47 -20.31
C PRO A 457 3.40 16.02 -20.50
N TRP A 458 3.95 16.73 -19.51
CA TRP A 458 5.31 17.27 -19.55
C TRP A 458 6.37 16.19 -19.77
N MET A 459 6.18 15.03 -19.14
CA MET A 459 7.11 13.90 -19.22
C MET A 459 7.00 13.21 -20.59
N ALA A 460 5.78 13.00 -21.08
CA ALA A 460 5.51 12.42 -22.39
C ALA A 460 6.08 13.30 -23.51
N GLU A 461 5.91 14.63 -23.44
CA GLU A 461 6.46 15.60 -24.36
C GLU A 461 8.00 15.59 -24.34
N ALA A 462 8.60 15.67 -23.15
CA ALA A 462 10.04 15.65 -22.98
C ALA A 462 10.66 14.34 -23.50
N LEU A 463 10.03 13.18 -23.21
CA LEU A 463 10.47 11.88 -23.72
C LEU A 463 10.41 11.81 -25.24
N THR A 464 9.32 12.28 -25.85
CA THR A 464 9.14 12.31 -27.29
C THR A 464 10.21 13.19 -27.97
N ALA A 465 10.43 14.39 -27.44
CA ALA A 465 11.44 15.32 -27.95
C ALA A 465 12.87 14.75 -27.79
N LEU A 466 13.16 14.13 -26.65
CA LEU A 466 14.45 13.50 -26.36
C LEU A 466 14.75 12.34 -27.33
N VAL A 467 13.80 11.42 -27.53
CA VAL A 467 13.96 10.29 -28.47
C VAL A 467 14.06 10.76 -29.89
N THR A 468 13.37 11.84 -30.27
CA THR A 468 13.47 12.46 -31.59
C THR A 468 14.89 13.04 -31.82
N ALA A 469 15.40 13.77 -30.84
CA ALA A 469 16.74 14.38 -30.93
C ALA A 469 17.88 13.36 -30.77
N ARG A 470 17.65 12.26 -30.07
CA ARG A 470 18.60 11.21 -29.76
C ARG A 470 17.97 9.81 -29.92
N PRO A 471 17.86 9.30 -31.14
CA PRO A 471 17.14 8.03 -31.44
C PRO A 471 17.74 6.78 -30.79
N ASP A 472 19.02 6.82 -30.36
CA ASP A 472 19.68 5.74 -29.61
C ASP A 472 19.34 5.75 -28.10
N THR A 473 18.45 6.65 -27.63
CA THR A 473 18.01 6.69 -26.24
C THR A 473 17.38 5.37 -25.81
N ILE A 474 17.76 4.92 -24.61
CA ILE A 474 17.13 3.80 -23.90
C ILE A 474 16.05 4.38 -23.02
N VAL A 475 14.87 3.77 -23.00
CA VAL A 475 13.73 4.17 -22.17
C VAL A 475 13.45 3.09 -21.15
N VAL A 476 13.33 3.46 -19.88
CA VAL A 476 12.90 2.58 -18.79
C VAL A 476 11.59 3.15 -18.21
N GLU A 477 10.45 2.55 -18.56
CA GLU A 477 9.15 2.88 -18.01
C GLU A 477 8.91 2.06 -16.74
N MET A 478 8.81 2.74 -15.59
CA MET A 478 8.72 2.11 -14.28
C MET A 478 7.33 2.24 -13.64
N GLY A 479 6.35 2.71 -14.38
CA GLY A 479 4.95 2.80 -13.97
C GLY A 479 4.06 1.79 -14.68
N VAL A 480 2.79 2.19 -14.91
CA VAL A 480 1.83 1.46 -15.74
C VAL A 480 2.18 1.73 -17.21
N PRO A 481 2.60 0.72 -17.99
CA PRO A 481 3.07 0.94 -19.37
C PRO A 481 1.88 1.06 -20.35
N GLN A 482 1.28 2.24 -20.43
CA GLN A 482 0.17 2.54 -21.34
C GLN A 482 0.63 3.12 -22.69
N ALA A 483 1.83 3.74 -22.72
CA ALA A 483 2.37 4.31 -23.95
C ALA A 483 3.03 3.24 -24.83
N GLU A 484 3.01 3.47 -26.15
CA GLU A 484 3.75 2.61 -27.09
C GLU A 484 5.25 2.63 -26.80
N PRO A 485 5.94 1.48 -26.92
CA PRO A 485 7.37 1.41 -26.73
C PRO A 485 8.14 2.35 -27.67
N THR A 486 9.08 3.12 -27.14
CA THR A 486 9.86 4.11 -27.90
C THR A 486 11.34 4.03 -27.56
N GLY A 487 12.19 4.68 -28.37
CA GLY A 487 13.65 4.65 -28.24
C GLY A 487 14.30 3.41 -28.85
N ALA A 488 15.63 3.30 -28.73
CA ALA A 488 16.39 2.16 -29.26
C ALA A 488 16.19 0.87 -28.46
N LEU A 489 15.94 1.03 -27.16
CA LEU A 489 15.58 -0.03 -26.23
C LEU A 489 14.51 0.53 -25.29
N HIS A 490 13.38 -0.17 -25.17
CA HIS A 490 12.33 0.14 -24.21
C HIS A 490 12.18 -1.00 -23.22
N ILE A 491 12.25 -0.70 -21.94
CA ILE A 491 12.12 -1.66 -20.86
C ILE A 491 10.97 -1.20 -19.95
N ALA A 492 9.88 -1.96 -19.90
CA ALA A 492 8.83 -1.76 -18.92
C ALA A 492 9.08 -2.68 -17.73
N THR A 493 9.07 -2.10 -16.52
CA THR A 493 9.39 -2.80 -15.27
C THR A 493 8.15 -3.09 -14.41
N PHE A 494 7.01 -2.46 -14.73
CA PHE A 494 5.73 -2.61 -14.01
C PHE A 494 5.79 -2.25 -12.53
N GLY A 495 6.70 -1.37 -12.14
CA GLY A 495 6.91 -0.89 -10.78
C GLY A 495 8.26 -0.18 -10.66
N ALA A 496 8.36 0.74 -9.72
CA ALA A 496 9.50 1.63 -9.58
C ALA A 496 10.48 1.24 -8.47
N ALA A 497 10.23 0.14 -7.77
CA ALA A 497 11.12 -0.34 -6.70
C ALA A 497 12.56 -0.57 -7.21
N PRO A 498 13.58 -0.37 -6.37
CA PRO A 498 14.98 -0.58 -6.72
C PRO A 498 15.28 -1.99 -7.27
N VAL A 499 14.58 -3.02 -6.82
CA VAL A 499 14.72 -4.38 -7.36
C VAL A 499 14.31 -4.45 -8.83
N CYS A 500 13.27 -3.72 -9.25
CA CYS A 500 12.85 -3.60 -10.65
C CYS A 500 13.88 -2.78 -11.46
N GLY A 501 14.40 -1.70 -10.85
CA GLY A 501 15.49 -0.92 -11.43
C GLY A 501 16.77 -1.73 -11.64
N ARG A 502 17.09 -2.63 -10.71
CA ARG A 502 18.23 -3.57 -10.84
C ARG A 502 18.05 -4.52 -12.02
N ALA A 503 16.87 -5.11 -12.15
CA ALA A 503 16.58 -6.00 -13.29
C ALA A 503 16.70 -5.28 -14.64
N ALA A 504 16.18 -4.03 -14.74
CA ALA A 504 16.32 -3.21 -15.94
C ALA A 504 17.80 -2.85 -16.24
N ALA A 505 18.58 -2.50 -15.20
CA ALA A 505 19.99 -2.17 -15.32
C ALA A 505 20.82 -3.35 -15.83
N GLU A 506 20.50 -4.58 -15.45
CA GLU A 506 21.15 -5.81 -15.94
C GLU A 506 20.91 -5.98 -17.45
N VAL A 507 19.69 -5.75 -17.94
CA VAL A 507 19.39 -5.79 -19.38
C VAL A 507 20.19 -4.73 -20.13
N ILE A 508 20.29 -3.51 -19.59
CA ILE A 508 21.07 -2.42 -20.19
C ILE A 508 22.56 -2.77 -20.26
N ALA A 509 23.09 -3.38 -19.20
CA ALA A 509 24.50 -3.79 -19.11
C ALA A 509 24.81 -5.10 -19.86
N GLY A 510 23.81 -5.75 -20.50
CA GLY A 510 23.99 -7.01 -21.23
C GLY A 510 24.31 -8.21 -20.33
N ARG A 511 23.76 -8.23 -19.14
CA ARG A 511 23.97 -9.27 -18.13
C ARG A 511 22.73 -10.11 -17.91
#